data_e4a6fe6faf163692d97ce72b0c11861e
#
_entry.id   e4a6fe6faf163692d97ce72b0c11861e
#
_cell.length_a   1.000
_cell.length_b   1.000
_cell.length_c   1.000
_cell.angle_alpha   90.00
_cell.angle_beta   90.00
_cell.angle_gamma   90.00
#
_symmetry.space_group_name_H-M   'P 1'
#
loop_
_entity.id
_entity.type
_entity.pdbx_description
1 polymer ?
#
loop_
_entity_poly.entity_id
_entity_poly.type
_entity_poly.pdbx_seq_one_letter_code
_entity_poly.pdbx_strand_id
1 'polypeptide(L)'
;MTASKCPVMGESHARGTTANQHWWPNQLNLKILHQNPPPSDPMGEDFNYAKEFKKLNLNSLKKDIVAVMTTSQDWWPADYGHYGPLFVRMAWHSAGTYRTEDGRGGAASGTLRFAPLNSWPDNGNLVKARRLLWPI
;
A
#
# COMPACT_ATOMS: atom_id res chain seq x y z
N MET A 1 10.02 -34.59 32.87
CA MET A 1 9.17 -34.23 31.73
C MET A 1 9.36 -32.74 31.50
N THR A 2 10.18 -32.37 30.54
CA THR A 2 10.41 -30.96 30.17
C THR A 2 9.22 -30.51 29.33
N ALA A 3 8.45 -29.57 29.84
CA ALA A 3 7.37 -28.96 29.10
C ALA A 3 7.96 -28.27 27.84
N SER A 4 7.58 -28.79 26.67
CA SER A 4 7.90 -28.17 25.39
C SER A 4 7.27 -26.78 25.39
N LYS A 5 8.09 -25.74 25.50
CA LYS A 5 7.62 -24.35 25.37
C LYS A 5 7.06 -24.17 23.96
N CYS A 6 5.77 -23.86 23.87
CA CYS A 6 5.17 -23.46 22.60
C CYS A 6 5.99 -22.31 22.01
N PRO A 7 6.43 -22.36 20.75
CA PRO A 7 7.24 -21.30 20.12
C PRO A 7 6.58 -19.93 20.15
N VAL A 8 5.26 -19.88 20.29
CA VAL A 8 4.46 -18.65 20.37
C VAL A 8 4.39 -18.07 21.78
N MET A 9 4.74 -18.88 22.80
CA MET A 9 4.62 -18.53 24.21
C MET A 9 5.97 -18.27 24.88
N GLY A 10 7.01 -17.97 24.14
CA GLY A 10 8.29 -17.56 24.69
C GLY A 10 8.19 -16.17 25.33
N GLU A 11 8.59 -16.08 26.58
CA GLU A 11 8.69 -14.92 27.47
C GLU A 11 7.68 -13.79 27.28
N SER A 12 7.02 -13.46 28.40
CA SER A 12 5.96 -12.45 28.49
C SER A 12 6.33 -11.16 27.73
N HIS A 13 5.85 -11.07 26.51
CA HIS A 13 5.89 -9.82 25.78
C HIS A 13 4.93 -8.86 26.49
N ALA A 14 5.43 -7.70 26.86
CA ALA A 14 4.59 -6.61 27.30
C ALA A 14 3.41 -6.49 26.33
N ARG A 15 2.23 -6.60 26.89
CA ARG A 15 0.92 -6.59 26.24
C ARG A 15 0.96 -6.28 24.74
N GLY A 16 0.86 -7.30 23.96
CA GLY A 16 -0.08 -7.31 22.84
C GLY A 16 0.47 -7.45 21.46
N THR A 17 1.69 -7.14 21.12
CA THR A 17 2.12 -7.24 19.73
C THR A 17 3.35 -8.10 19.58
N THR A 18 3.23 -9.16 18.81
CA THR A 18 4.38 -9.99 18.44
C THR A 18 5.16 -9.23 17.38
N ALA A 19 6.30 -8.67 17.77
CA ALA A 19 7.17 -8.01 16.81
C ALA A 19 7.61 -8.97 15.72
N ASN A 20 7.83 -8.44 14.51
CA ASN A 20 8.20 -9.24 13.34
C ASN A 20 9.46 -10.10 13.57
N GLN A 21 10.38 -9.61 14.39
CA GLN A 21 11.59 -10.34 14.78
C GLN A 21 11.31 -11.66 15.50
N HIS A 22 10.12 -11.83 16.09
CA HIS A 22 9.74 -13.05 16.79
C HIS A 22 9.24 -14.16 15.83
N TRP A 23 8.88 -13.79 14.62
CA TRP A 23 8.35 -14.66 13.60
C TRP A 23 9.33 -14.92 12.46
N TRP A 24 10.10 -13.93 12.12
CA TRP A 24 11.01 -13.97 10.99
C TRP A 24 12.46 -13.72 11.44
N PRO A 25 13.46 -14.41 10.87
CA PRO A 25 13.35 -15.41 9.80
C PRO A 25 13.13 -16.84 10.28
N ASN A 26 13.08 -17.07 11.61
CA ASN A 26 13.30 -18.39 12.19
C ASN A 26 12.03 -19.24 12.30
N GLN A 27 10.85 -18.64 12.27
CA GLN A 27 9.60 -19.35 12.52
C GLN A 27 8.64 -19.28 11.34
N LEU A 28 8.56 -18.14 10.66
CA LEU A 28 7.67 -17.95 9.54
C LEU A 28 8.47 -17.38 8.35
N ASN A 29 8.42 -18.07 7.21
CA ASN A 29 9.07 -17.60 6.01
C ASN A 29 8.25 -16.48 5.37
N LEU A 30 8.56 -15.25 5.70
CA LEU A 30 7.93 -14.06 5.11
C LEU A 30 8.63 -13.56 3.83
N LYS A 31 9.62 -14.30 3.32
CA LYS A 31 10.36 -13.90 2.10
C LYS A 31 9.44 -13.70 0.90
N ILE A 32 8.33 -14.44 0.85
CA ILE A 32 7.34 -14.29 -0.21
C ILE A 32 6.74 -12.88 -0.25
N LEU A 33 6.63 -12.20 0.88
CA LEU A 33 6.15 -10.83 0.95
C LEU A 33 7.18 -9.80 0.44
N HIS A 34 8.42 -10.25 0.24
CA HIS A 34 9.53 -9.45 -0.23
C HIS A 34 10.04 -9.90 -1.61
N GLN A 35 9.24 -10.66 -2.36
CA GLN A 35 9.60 -11.12 -3.72
C GLN A 35 9.92 -9.97 -4.66
N ASN A 36 9.26 -8.85 -4.43
CA ASN A 36 9.52 -7.64 -5.14
C ASN A 36 10.16 -6.68 -4.15
N PRO A 37 11.50 -6.79 -3.91
CA PRO A 37 12.18 -5.78 -3.14
C PRO A 37 11.89 -4.45 -3.82
N PRO A 38 11.58 -3.42 -3.10
CA PRO A 38 11.33 -2.17 -3.72
C PRO A 38 12.58 -1.75 -4.51
N PRO A 39 12.50 -1.61 -5.83
CA PRO A 39 12.88 -0.33 -6.37
C PRO A 39 11.75 0.54 -5.86
N SER A 40 11.86 0.86 -4.60
CA SER A 40 10.81 1.54 -3.85
C SER A 40 10.59 2.93 -4.41
N ASP A 41 11.52 3.38 -5.22
CA ASP A 41 11.43 4.64 -5.91
C ASP A 41 11.59 4.47 -7.43
N PRO A 42 10.48 4.35 -8.18
CA PRO A 42 10.56 4.28 -9.63
C PRO A 42 11.08 5.59 -10.27
N MET A 43 11.22 6.65 -9.48
CA MET A 43 11.67 7.96 -9.94
C MET A 43 13.21 8.10 -9.90
N GLY A 44 13.92 7.16 -9.25
CA GLY A 44 15.37 7.16 -9.14
C GLY A 44 15.91 7.84 -7.88
N GLU A 45 17.22 7.70 -7.67
CA GLU A 45 17.89 8.14 -6.44
C GLU A 45 17.88 9.65 -6.22
N ASP A 46 17.81 10.43 -7.29
CA ASP A 46 17.81 11.90 -7.23
C ASP A 46 16.44 12.49 -6.92
N PHE A 47 15.39 11.67 -6.90
CA PHE A 47 14.04 12.13 -6.64
C PHE A 47 13.85 12.47 -5.16
N ASN A 48 13.45 13.70 -4.88
CA ASN A 48 13.11 14.15 -3.54
C ASN A 48 11.65 14.54 -3.46
N TYR A 49 10.83 13.67 -2.89
CA TYR A 49 9.38 13.87 -2.75
C TYR A 49 9.03 15.21 -2.12
N ALA A 50 9.68 15.58 -1.02
CA ALA A 50 9.37 16.83 -0.31
C ALA A 50 9.67 18.07 -1.15
N LYS A 51 10.73 18.02 -1.96
CA LYS A 51 11.09 19.11 -2.87
C LYS A 51 10.07 19.22 -4.02
N GLU A 52 9.68 18.12 -4.60
CA GLU A 52 8.69 18.12 -5.68
C GLU A 52 7.29 18.50 -5.17
N PHE A 53 6.89 17.98 -4.00
CA PHE A 53 5.62 18.36 -3.38
C PHE A 53 5.49 19.87 -3.13
N LYS A 54 6.56 20.53 -2.72
CA LYS A 54 6.55 22.00 -2.51
C LYS A 54 6.32 22.82 -3.78
N LYS A 55 6.55 22.23 -4.94
CA LYS A 55 6.29 22.89 -6.23
C LYS A 55 4.83 22.77 -6.69
N LEU A 56 4.06 21.86 -6.09
CA LEU A 56 2.69 21.60 -6.49
C LEU A 56 1.74 22.73 -6.08
N ASN A 57 0.86 23.07 -7.00
CA ASN A 57 -0.31 23.88 -6.70
C ASN A 57 -1.45 22.95 -6.26
N LEU A 58 -1.70 22.88 -4.94
CA LEU A 58 -2.71 21.99 -4.37
C LEU A 58 -4.13 22.26 -4.90
N ASN A 59 -4.47 23.51 -5.20
CA ASN A 59 -5.80 23.82 -5.73
C ASN A 59 -5.97 23.33 -7.17
N SER A 60 -4.92 23.42 -7.98
CA SER A 60 -4.90 22.85 -9.32
C SER A 60 -5.02 21.34 -9.26
N LEU A 61 -4.16 20.69 -8.47
CA LEU A 61 -4.17 19.25 -8.27
C LEU A 61 -5.55 18.72 -7.84
N LYS A 62 -6.22 19.39 -6.92
CA LYS A 62 -7.58 19.02 -6.50
C LYS A 62 -8.59 19.11 -7.65
N LYS A 63 -8.50 20.14 -8.48
CA LYS A 63 -9.37 20.25 -9.67
C LYS A 63 -9.14 19.13 -10.64
N ASP A 64 -7.88 18.78 -10.90
CA ASP A 64 -7.52 17.71 -11.81
C ASP A 64 -8.01 16.34 -11.30
N ILE A 65 -7.86 16.07 -10.00
CA ILE A 65 -8.39 14.86 -9.37
C ILE A 65 -9.93 14.82 -9.49
N VAL A 66 -10.63 15.91 -9.23
CA VAL A 66 -12.10 15.98 -9.38
C VAL A 66 -12.50 15.74 -10.83
N ALA A 67 -11.80 16.33 -11.78
CA ALA A 67 -12.06 16.12 -13.20
C ALA A 67 -11.92 14.66 -13.60
N VAL A 68 -10.84 14.00 -13.17
CA VAL A 68 -10.65 12.55 -13.41
C VAL A 68 -11.73 11.71 -12.74
N MET A 69 -12.13 12.05 -11.52
CA MET A 69 -13.21 11.31 -10.83
C MET A 69 -14.56 11.38 -11.55
N THR A 70 -14.84 12.46 -12.23
CA THR A 70 -16.15 12.74 -12.84
C THR A 70 -16.20 12.57 -14.34
N THR A 71 -15.07 12.30 -15.00
CA THR A 71 -14.99 12.09 -16.46
C THR A 71 -14.89 10.62 -16.78
N SER A 72 -16.00 10.03 -17.22
CA SER A 72 -16.04 8.62 -17.64
C SER A 72 -15.13 8.38 -18.84
N GLN A 73 -14.40 7.28 -18.82
CA GLN A 73 -13.49 6.86 -19.89
C GLN A 73 -14.10 5.72 -20.71
N ASP A 74 -13.98 5.75 -22.01
CA ASP A 74 -14.51 4.71 -22.90
C ASP A 74 -13.90 3.32 -22.63
N TRP A 75 -12.62 3.28 -22.28
CA TRP A 75 -11.92 2.03 -21.98
C TRP A 75 -12.30 1.42 -20.63
N TRP A 76 -12.93 2.19 -19.77
CA TRP A 76 -13.47 1.77 -18.50
C TRP A 76 -14.55 2.74 -18.02
N PRO A 77 -15.80 2.57 -18.49
CA PRO A 77 -16.90 3.44 -18.10
C PRO A 77 -17.09 3.48 -16.59
N ALA A 78 -17.35 4.68 -16.08
CA ALA A 78 -17.56 4.88 -14.65
C ALA A 78 -18.96 4.40 -14.24
N ASP A 79 -19.04 3.61 -13.18
CA ASP A 79 -20.30 3.26 -12.55
C ASP A 79 -20.98 4.54 -12.03
N TYR A 80 -22.21 4.75 -12.43
CA TYR A 80 -22.95 5.98 -12.08
C TYR A 80 -22.21 7.28 -12.42
N GLY A 81 -21.29 7.24 -13.39
CA GLY A 81 -20.55 8.40 -13.86
C GLY A 81 -19.45 8.91 -12.91
N HIS A 82 -19.03 8.12 -11.91
CA HIS A 82 -18.08 8.60 -10.91
C HIS A 82 -17.12 7.53 -10.41
N TYR A 83 -15.80 7.80 -10.47
CA TYR A 83 -14.74 6.89 -9.98
C TYR A 83 -14.35 7.10 -8.52
N GLY A 84 -14.90 8.09 -7.83
CA GLY A 84 -14.51 8.47 -6.47
C GLY A 84 -14.46 7.34 -5.46
N PRO A 85 -15.50 6.48 -5.34
CA PRO A 85 -15.47 5.35 -4.42
C PRO A 85 -14.29 4.42 -4.63
N LEU A 86 -13.89 4.21 -5.88
CA LEU A 86 -12.73 3.40 -6.23
C LEU A 86 -11.42 4.04 -5.76
N PHE A 87 -11.28 5.35 -5.89
CA PHE A 87 -10.09 6.08 -5.41
C PHE A 87 -10.02 6.10 -3.88
N VAL A 88 -11.16 6.26 -3.21
CA VAL A 88 -11.22 6.16 -1.74
C VAL A 88 -10.80 4.78 -1.28
N ARG A 89 -11.31 3.71 -1.92
CA ARG A 89 -10.91 2.34 -1.61
C ARG A 89 -9.41 2.11 -1.85
N MET A 90 -8.88 2.60 -2.96
CA MET A 90 -7.45 2.50 -3.26
C MET A 90 -6.59 3.20 -2.21
N ALA A 91 -6.96 4.41 -1.82
CA ALA A 91 -6.23 5.16 -0.79
C ALA A 91 -6.25 4.44 0.56
N TRP A 92 -7.41 3.91 0.95
CA TRP A 92 -7.57 3.13 2.17
C TRP A 92 -6.71 1.87 2.15
N HIS A 93 -6.76 1.09 1.08
CA HIS A 93 -5.98 -0.15 0.97
C HIS A 93 -4.47 0.13 0.89
N SER A 94 -4.06 1.22 0.27
CA SER A 94 -2.65 1.65 0.30
C SER A 94 -2.19 1.99 1.71
N ALA A 95 -2.98 2.75 2.45
CA ALA A 95 -2.69 3.09 3.84
C ALA A 95 -2.75 1.86 4.76
N GLY A 96 -3.73 0.97 4.52
CA GLY A 96 -3.97 -0.23 5.33
C GLY A 96 -2.89 -1.29 5.25
N THR A 97 -1.91 -1.17 4.37
CA THR A 97 -0.72 -2.03 4.35
C THR A 97 0.30 -1.68 5.43
N TYR A 98 0.08 -0.58 6.17
CA TYR A 98 0.98 -0.14 7.22
C TYR A 98 1.01 -1.12 8.39
N ARG A 99 2.20 -1.40 8.88
CA ARG A 99 2.46 -2.30 10.01
C ARG A 99 3.01 -1.50 11.18
N THR A 100 2.27 -1.52 12.28
CA THR A 100 2.64 -0.76 13.49
C THR A 100 3.87 -1.29 14.18
N GLU A 101 4.16 -2.60 14.03
CA GLU A 101 5.26 -3.26 14.72
C GLU A 101 6.64 -2.87 14.18
N ASP A 102 6.75 -2.59 12.90
CA ASP A 102 8.03 -2.31 12.24
C ASP A 102 8.01 -1.09 11.30
N GLY A 103 6.87 -0.43 11.17
CA GLY A 103 6.71 0.75 10.34
C GLY A 103 6.74 0.49 8.83
N ARG A 104 6.68 -0.76 8.39
CA ARG A 104 6.67 -1.11 6.97
C ARG A 104 5.30 -0.92 6.34
N GLY A 105 5.28 -0.81 5.02
CA GLY A 105 4.04 -0.64 4.27
C GLY A 105 3.51 0.78 4.33
N GLY A 106 2.20 0.90 4.19
CA GLY A 106 1.52 2.19 4.11
C GLY A 106 1.60 2.84 2.73
N ALA A 107 0.96 3.98 2.60
CA ALA A 107 0.81 4.68 1.32
C ALA A 107 2.15 5.07 0.68
N ALA A 108 3.15 5.38 1.50
CA ALA A 108 4.47 5.82 1.02
C ALA A 108 5.30 4.69 0.38
N SER A 109 5.00 3.43 0.69
CA SER A 109 5.78 2.29 0.19
C SER A 109 5.32 1.76 -1.17
N GLY A 110 4.09 2.09 -1.59
CA GLY A 110 3.53 1.64 -2.85
C GLY A 110 3.37 0.12 -3.00
N THR A 111 3.32 -0.62 -1.91
CA THR A 111 3.30 -2.10 -1.89
C THR A 111 2.05 -2.70 -2.51
N LEU A 112 0.95 -1.95 -2.58
CA LEU A 112 -0.31 -2.39 -3.16
C LEU A 112 -0.19 -2.86 -4.62
N ARG A 113 0.80 -2.41 -5.36
CA ARG A 113 1.04 -2.78 -6.76
C ARG A 113 1.72 -4.14 -6.94
N PHE A 114 2.24 -4.72 -5.86
CA PHE A 114 3.02 -5.96 -5.89
C PHE A 114 2.27 -7.16 -5.32
N ALA A 115 2.65 -8.35 -5.76
CA ALA A 115 2.19 -9.58 -5.15
C ALA A 115 2.67 -9.69 -3.69
N PRO A 116 1.88 -10.27 -2.80
CA PRO A 116 0.56 -10.83 -3.02
C PRO A 116 -0.59 -9.82 -2.92
N LEU A 117 -0.30 -8.57 -2.52
CA LEU A 117 -1.32 -7.55 -2.21
C LEU A 117 -2.20 -7.19 -3.42
N ASN A 118 -1.60 -7.13 -4.60
CA ASN A 118 -2.32 -6.80 -5.83
C ASN A 118 -3.35 -7.86 -6.26
N SER A 119 -3.27 -9.08 -5.70
CA SER A 119 -4.20 -10.17 -5.98
C SER A 119 -5.28 -10.37 -4.92
N TRP A 120 -5.28 -9.56 -3.87
CA TRP A 120 -6.34 -9.61 -2.88
C TRP A 120 -7.70 -9.27 -3.51
N PRO A 121 -8.80 -9.97 -3.15
CA PRO A 121 -10.12 -9.70 -3.74
C PRO A 121 -10.54 -8.24 -3.65
N ASP A 122 -10.27 -7.60 -2.52
CA ASP A 122 -10.60 -6.18 -2.28
C ASP A 122 -9.77 -5.20 -3.12
N ASN A 123 -8.71 -5.68 -3.76
CA ASN A 123 -7.87 -4.89 -4.66
C ASN A 123 -8.27 -5.02 -6.13
N GLY A 124 -9.37 -5.70 -6.41
CA GLY A 124 -9.94 -5.79 -7.76
C GLY A 124 -10.13 -4.42 -8.40
N ASN A 125 -9.69 -4.27 -9.64
CA ASN A 125 -9.75 -3.03 -10.43
C ASN A 125 -8.90 -1.85 -9.94
N LEU A 126 -8.15 -1.96 -8.85
CA LEU A 126 -7.30 -0.85 -8.39
C LEU A 126 -6.15 -0.53 -9.35
N VAL A 127 -5.75 -1.46 -10.20
CA VAL A 127 -4.83 -1.18 -11.29
C VAL A 127 -5.40 -0.14 -12.27
N LYS A 128 -6.70 -0.16 -12.51
CA LYS A 128 -7.39 0.82 -13.35
C LYS A 128 -7.45 2.19 -12.67
N ALA A 129 -7.69 2.22 -11.36
CA ALA A 129 -7.63 3.46 -10.57
C ALA A 129 -6.25 4.12 -10.68
N ARG A 130 -5.17 3.35 -10.54
CA ARG A 130 -3.80 3.86 -10.73
C ARG A 130 -3.59 4.40 -12.14
N ARG A 131 -4.10 3.69 -13.16
CA ARG A 131 -4.01 4.14 -14.55
C ARG A 131 -4.73 5.46 -14.80
N LEU A 132 -5.89 5.68 -14.16
CA LEU A 132 -6.63 6.95 -14.24
C LEU A 132 -5.85 8.10 -13.60
N LEU A 133 -5.19 7.86 -12.47
CA LEU A 133 -4.43 8.89 -11.74
C LEU A 133 -3.04 9.15 -12.31
N TRP A 134 -2.51 8.25 -13.15
CA TRP A 134 -1.16 8.35 -13.65
C TRP A 134 -0.81 9.66 -14.37
N PRO A 135 -1.72 10.28 -15.16
CA PRO A 135 -1.44 11.55 -15.84
C PRO A 135 -1.41 12.78 -14.92
N ILE A 136 -1.89 12.65 -13.67
CA ILE A 136 -1.97 13.75 -12.71
C ILE A 136 -0.71 13.80 -11.84
#